data_e95b7f4a5389128ddbad251950a95a42
#
_entry.id   e95b7f4a5389128ddbad251950a95a42
#
_cell.length_a   1.000
_cell.length_b   1.000
_cell.length_c   1.000
_cell.angle_alpha   90.00
_cell.angle_beta   90.00
_cell.angle_gamma   90.00
#
_symmetry.space_group_name_H-M   'P 1'
#
loop_
_entity.id
_entity.type
_entity.pdbx_description
1 polymer ?
#
loop_
_entity_poly.entity_id
_entity_poly.type
_entity_poly.pdbx_seq_one_letter_code
_entity_poly.pdbx_strand_id
1 'polypeptide(L)'
;MTEREGDPMATGDLMGKARAGDGDAFRALTAPYRAELQVHCYRMLGSFQDAEDALQDTLLAAWQGIGAFEGRASLRTWLYRIATNRCLNARRASSRRQAKEWNVPNVEPPEPSRLGEVVWLQPYPDALLDQSPPGPEARYEQSESVSLAFVTALQLLPPRQVAVLVLRDVLGFRANETARMLDTTVDSVNSALTRARAALERRRPSARAPEPGSAAEAAIVATFAHAWESADVDALVRLLTDDVFVSMPPIPFEYVGHDLAARFCAGIFAAGRRFDLVPTRANGQPAFGAYLRGPDGSSHGTGLYVLSLTGERISAMARFESTVLPWFGLPRTLPSR
;
A
#
# COMPACT_ATOMS: atom_id res chain seq x y z
N MET A 1 -22.55 7.71 0.71
CA MET A 1 -21.27 8.40 1.09
C MET A 1 -21.68 9.72 1.74
N THR A 2 -21.89 9.67 3.05
CA THR A 2 -22.29 10.81 3.88
C THR A 2 -21.04 11.63 4.16
N GLU A 3 -21.02 12.88 3.69
CA GLU A 3 -20.01 13.87 4.09
C GLU A 3 -20.03 13.96 5.61
N ARG A 4 -18.88 13.75 6.26
CA ARG A 4 -18.67 14.19 7.64
C ARG A 4 -18.55 15.72 7.62
N GLU A 5 -19.67 16.41 7.44
CA GLU A 5 -19.75 17.84 7.70
C GLU A 5 -19.69 18.03 9.22
N GLY A 6 -18.52 18.46 9.69
CA GLY A 6 -18.45 19.10 11.00
C GLY A 6 -19.38 20.31 11.02
N ASP A 7 -19.84 20.71 12.21
CA ASP A 7 -20.72 21.85 12.40
C ASP A 7 -20.28 23.02 11.48
N PRO A 8 -21.14 23.49 10.53
CA PRO A 8 -20.74 24.50 9.54
C PRO A 8 -20.29 25.81 10.19
N MET A 9 -20.80 26.16 11.36
CA MET A 9 -20.40 27.35 12.12
C MET A 9 -19.00 27.19 12.70
N ALA A 10 -18.65 26.01 13.24
CA ALA A 10 -17.32 25.72 13.78
C ALA A 10 -16.26 25.69 12.65
N THR A 11 -16.61 25.11 11.51
CA THR A 11 -15.73 25.08 10.32
C THR A 11 -15.47 26.48 9.76
N GLY A 12 -16.48 27.36 9.75
CA GLY A 12 -16.35 28.76 9.32
C GLY A 12 -15.43 29.59 10.23
N ASP A 13 -15.54 29.44 11.55
CA ASP A 13 -14.64 30.09 12.53
C ASP A 13 -13.19 29.62 12.40
N LEU A 14 -12.97 28.29 12.27
CA LEU A 14 -11.63 27.72 12.05
C LEU A 14 -11.01 28.24 10.74
N MET A 15 -11.80 28.33 9.68
CA MET A 15 -11.34 28.85 8.39
C MET A 15 -10.91 30.33 8.51
N GLY A 16 -11.68 31.15 9.22
CA GLY A 16 -11.34 32.56 9.45
C GLY A 16 -10.02 32.71 10.23
N LYS A 17 -9.85 31.96 11.31
CA LYS A 17 -8.62 31.94 12.12
C LYS A 17 -7.42 31.43 11.32
N ALA A 18 -7.58 30.34 10.57
CA ALA A 18 -6.52 29.79 9.73
C ALA A 18 -6.03 30.80 8.68
N ARG A 19 -6.96 31.56 8.06
CA ARG A 19 -6.62 32.64 7.11
C ARG A 19 -5.88 33.80 7.78
N ALA A 20 -6.15 34.04 9.07
CA ALA A 20 -5.45 35.05 9.88
C ALA A 20 -4.07 34.57 10.35
N GLY A 21 -3.65 33.35 10.01
CA GLY A 21 -2.33 32.79 10.35
C GLY A 21 -2.30 31.94 11.64
N ASP A 22 -3.47 31.53 12.15
CA ASP A 22 -3.55 30.59 13.29
C ASP A 22 -3.29 29.17 12.84
N GLY A 23 -2.09 28.63 13.20
CA GLY A 23 -1.66 27.28 12.85
C GLY A 23 -2.44 26.18 13.59
N ASP A 24 -2.99 26.46 14.77
CA ASP A 24 -3.80 25.48 15.50
C ASP A 24 -5.18 25.33 14.85
N ALA A 25 -5.78 26.45 14.43
CA ALA A 25 -7.02 26.43 13.65
C ALA A 25 -6.84 25.70 12.32
N PHE A 26 -5.73 25.89 11.62
CA PHE A 26 -5.42 25.15 10.40
C PHE A 26 -5.26 23.65 10.65
N ARG A 27 -4.55 23.26 11.71
CA ARG A 27 -4.39 21.84 12.10
C ARG A 27 -5.75 21.21 12.41
N ALA A 28 -6.60 21.88 13.17
CA ALA A 28 -7.94 21.40 13.48
C ALA A 28 -8.81 21.29 12.22
N LEU A 29 -8.73 22.26 11.30
CA LEU A 29 -9.46 22.30 10.04
C LEU A 29 -9.07 21.13 9.10
N THR A 30 -7.78 20.75 9.06
CA THR A 30 -7.27 19.72 8.16
C THR A 30 -7.20 18.33 8.78
N ALA A 31 -7.29 18.20 10.12
CA ALA A 31 -7.20 16.93 10.84
C ALA A 31 -8.14 15.83 10.30
N PRO A 32 -9.42 16.10 9.98
CA PRO A 32 -10.35 15.08 9.48
C PRO A 32 -9.94 14.48 8.12
N TYR A 33 -9.10 15.19 7.36
CA TYR A 33 -8.71 14.80 6.00
C TYR A 33 -7.35 14.11 5.93
N ARG A 34 -6.53 14.15 7.01
CA ARG A 34 -5.13 13.69 6.96
C ARG A 34 -5.01 12.22 6.59
N ALA A 35 -5.79 11.35 7.22
CA ALA A 35 -5.73 9.91 6.97
C ALA A 35 -6.15 9.57 5.52
N GLU A 36 -7.26 10.14 5.04
CA GLU A 36 -7.73 9.89 3.68
C GLU A 36 -6.77 10.45 2.61
N LEU A 37 -6.13 11.60 2.88
CA LEU A 37 -5.12 12.19 2.00
C LEU A 37 -3.85 11.34 1.98
N GLN A 38 -3.42 10.77 3.12
CA GLN A 38 -2.26 9.88 3.17
C GLN A 38 -2.49 8.61 2.34
N VAL A 39 -3.66 7.99 2.47
CA VAL A 39 -4.04 6.82 1.67
C VAL A 39 -4.11 7.20 0.18
N HIS A 40 -4.63 8.39 -0.16
CA HIS A 40 -4.63 8.89 -1.53
C HIS A 40 -3.21 9.03 -2.09
N CYS A 41 -2.30 9.67 -1.34
CA CYS A 41 -0.89 9.79 -1.74
C CYS A 41 -0.25 8.41 -1.91
N TYR A 42 -0.54 7.47 -1.01
CA TYR A 42 -0.04 6.11 -1.12
C TYR A 42 -0.52 5.39 -2.39
N ARG A 43 -1.80 5.47 -2.73
CA ARG A 43 -2.32 4.92 -4.01
C ARG A 43 -1.63 5.53 -5.22
N MET A 44 -1.34 6.83 -5.15
CA MET A 44 -0.64 7.54 -6.23
C MET A 44 0.83 7.13 -6.38
N LEU A 45 1.54 6.84 -5.27
CA LEU A 45 3.00 6.72 -5.23
C LEU A 45 3.50 5.29 -5.01
N GLY A 46 2.70 4.41 -4.39
CA GLY A 46 3.07 3.02 -4.09
C GLY A 46 4.12 2.88 -2.97
N SER A 47 4.53 3.97 -2.34
CA SER A 47 5.52 4.00 -1.27
C SER A 47 4.92 4.72 -0.05
N PHE A 48 5.00 4.09 1.12
CA PHE A 48 4.50 4.65 2.37
C PHE A 48 5.25 5.94 2.72
N GLN A 49 6.57 5.92 2.60
CA GLN A 49 7.42 7.07 2.91
C GLN A 49 7.18 8.24 1.96
N ASP A 50 7.11 7.96 0.65
CA ASP A 50 6.80 9.02 -0.34
C ASP A 50 5.39 9.61 -0.11
N ALA A 51 4.45 8.79 0.37
CA ALA A 51 3.11 9.25 0.69
C ALA A 51 3.09 10.18 1.91
N GLU A 52 3.90 9.90 2.94
CA GLU A 52 4.09 10.80 4.09
C GLU A 52 4.69 12.13 3.66
N ASP A 53 5.76 12.10 2.85
CA ASP A 53 6.41 13.30 2.32
C ASP A 53 5.43 14.13 1.47
N ALA A 54 4.68 13.47 0.57
CA ALA A 54 3.67 14.15 -0.26
C ALA A 54 2.51 14.74 0.57
N LEU A 55 2.11 14.09 1.67
CA LEU A 55 1.12 14.64 2.59
C LEU A 55 1.65 15.87 3.31
N GLN A 56 2.89 15.84 3.80
CA GLN A 56 3.53 17.00 4.44
C GLN A 56 3.62 18.18 3.47
N ASP A 57 4.09 17.95 2.25
CA ASP A 57 4.15 18.96 1.20
C ASP A 57 2.76 19.50 0.83
N THR A 58 1.75 18.65 0.85
CA THR A 58 0.34 19.03 0.60
C THR A 58 -0.17 19.97 1.68
N LEU A 59 0.05 19.64 2.96
CA LEU A 59 -0.39 20.45 4.09
C LEU A 59 0.36 21.78 4.15
N LEU A 60 1.66 21.79 3.83
CA LEU A 60 2.45 23.00 3.75
C LEU A 60 1.94 23.92 2.61
N ALA A 61 1.68 23.37 1.43
CA ALA A 61 1.13 24.14 0.32
C ALA A 61 -0.29 24.62 0.60
N ALA A 62 -1.11 23.83 1.30
CA ALA A 62 -2.44 24.23 1.75
C ALA A 62 -2.36 25.37 2.78
N TRP A 63 -1.44 25.30 3.73
CA TRP A 63 -1.19 26.38 4.69
C TRP A 63 -0.80 27.68 4.00
N GLN A 64 0.13 27.65 3.06
CA GLN A 64 0.57 28.80 2.30
C GLN A 64 -0.55 29.38 1.42
N GLY A 65 -1.45 28.53 0.91
CA GLY A 65 -2.53 28.92 0.01
C GLY A 65 -3.88 29.21 0.68
N ILE A 66 -4.04 28.99 2.00
CA ILE A 66 -5.36 29.09 2.67
C ILE A 66 -5.95 30.50 2.61
N GLY A 67 -5.12 31.53 2.62
CA GLY A 67 -5.55 32.92 2.49
C GLY A 67 -6.22 33.22 1.14
N ALA A 68 -5.81 32.54 0.07
CA ALA A 68 -6.38 32.67 -1.28
C ALA A 68 -7.50 31.65 -1.57
N PHE A 69 -7.86 30.80 -0.62
CA PHE A 69 -8.96 29.85 -0.80
C PHE A 69 -10.31 30.55 -0.77
N GLU A 70 -10.95 30.68 -1.92
CA GLU A 70 -12.20 31.44 -2.09
C GLU A 70 -13.48 30.62 -1.80
N GLY A 71 -13.38 29.33 -1.48
CA GLY A 71 -14.55 28.49 -1.22
C GLY A 71 -15.37 28.10 -2.47
N ARG A 72 -14.83 28.28 -3.69
CA ARG A 72 -15.51 27.86 -4.94
C ARG A 72 -15.65 26.33 -5.07
N ALA A 73 -14.91 25.57 -4.27
CA ALA A 73 -15.00 24.14 -4.12
C ALA A 73 -14.95 23.81 -2.62
N SER A 74 -15.34 22.60 -2.23
CA SER A 74 -15.19 22.16 -0.84
C SER A 74 -13.72 22.14 -0.44
N LEU A 75 -13.43 22.30 0.86
CA LEU A 75 -12.06 22.17 1.39
C LEU A 75 -11.45 20.83 1.01
N ARG A 76 -12.24 19.75 1.09
CA ARG A 76 -11.83 18.40 0.68
C ARG A 76 -11.37 18.40 -0.78
N THR A 77 -12.17 18.89 -1.70
CA THR A 77 -11.82 18.99 -3.13
C THR A 77 -10.53 19.76 -3.36
N TRP A 78 -10.34 20.87 -2.64
CA TRP A 78 -9.15 21.71 -2.76
C TRP A 78 -7.89 21.00 -2.25
N LEU A 79 -7.97 20.32 -1.09
CA LEU A 79 -6.86 19.54 -0.55
C LEU A 79 -6.47 18.37 -1.47
N TYR A 80 -7.44 17.64 -2.02
CA TYR A 80 -7.17 16.57 -2.98
C TYR A 80 -6.55 17.09 -4.28
N ARG A 81 -6.92 18.28 -4.75
CA ARG A 81 -6.25 18.92 -5.89
C ARG A 81 -4.76 19.16 -5.60
N ILE A 82 -4.43 19.68 -4.43
CA ILE A 82 -3.04 19.93 -4.03
C ILE A 82 -2.29 18.60 -3.93
N ALA A 83 -2.83 17.62 -3.20
CA ALA A 83 -2.23 16.31 -2.98
C ALA A 83 -1.94 15.59 -4.30
N THR A 84 -2.93 15.55 -5.22
CA THR A 84 -2.77 14.91 -6.52
C THR A 84 -1.64 15.54 -7.33
N ASN A 85 -1.56 16.87 -7.34
CA ASN A 85 -0.51 17.58 -8.07
C ASN A 85 0.88 17.35 -7.45
N ARG A 86 0.99 17.29 -6.11
CA ARG A 86 2.23 16.91 -5.42
C ARG A 86 2.67 15.49 -5.79
N CYS A 87 1.74 14.53 -5.75
CA CYS A 87 2.03 13.15 -6.16
C CYS A 87 2.45 13.04 -7.64
N LEU A 88 1.79 13.76 -8.56
CA LEU A 88 2.18 13.77 -9.98
C LEU A 88 3.61 14.30 -10.18
N ASN A 89 4.00 15.33 -9.41
CA ASN A 89 5.37 15.86 -9.45
C ASN A 89 6.39 14.88 -8.84
N ALA A 90 6.08 14.27 -7.69
CA ALA A 90 6.91 13.28 -7.04
C ALA A 90 7.16 12.06 -7.96
N ARG A 91 6.15 11.54 -8.66
CA ARG A 91 6.32 10.44 -9.63
C ARG A 91 7.25 10.76 -10.77
N ARG A 92 7.28 12.01 -11.24
CA ARG A 92 8.24 12.44 -12.27
C ARG A 92 9.69 12.45 -11.74
N ALA A 93 9.87 12.76 -10.46
CA ALA A 93 11.18 12.77 -9.82
C ALA A 93 11.68 11.35 -9.47
N SER A 94 10.77 10.45 -9.07
CA SER A 94 11.11 9.09 -8.60
C SER A 94 11.52 8.11 -9.71
N SER A 95 11.27 8.44 -10.99
CA SER A 95 11.65 7.60 -12.14
C SER A 95 13.16 7.32 -12.27
N ARG A 96 14.00 7.92 -11.42
CA ARG A 96 15.46 7.79 -11.39
C ARG A 96 15.98 6.86 -10.30
N ARG A 97 15.11 6.27 -9.46
CA ARG A 97 15.57 5.39 -8.38
C ARG A 97 16.08 4.07 -8.95
N GLN A 98 17.25 3.65 -8.49
CA GLN A 98 17.86 2.39 -8.89
C GLN A 98 17.32 1.25 -8.02
N ALA A 99 17.08 0.09 -8.62
CA ALA A 99 16.81 -1.15 -7.93
C ALA A 99 17.98 -1.53 -7.02
N LYS A 100 17.71 -2.21 -5.91
CA LYS A 100 18.75 -2.77 -5.05
C LYS A 100 19.20 -4.13 -5.58
N GLU A 101 20.46 -4.45 -5.34
CA GLU A 101 21.01 -5.77 -5.59
C GLU A 101 20.62 -6.76 -4.47
N TRP A 102 20.67 -8.06 -4.80
CA TRP A 102 20.50 -9.12 -3.80
C TRP A 102 21.62 -9.04 -2.76
N ASN A 103 21.25 -8.99 -1.49
CA ASN A 103 22.18 -8.82 -0.38
C ASN A 103 21.95 -9.76 0.81
N VAL A 104 21.25 -10.89 0.60
CA VAL A 104 21.01 -11.86 1.68
C VAL A 104 22.24 -12.74 1.83
N PRO A 105 22.99 -12.66 2.95
CA PRO A 105 24.22 -13.43 3.12
C PRO A 105 23.99 -14.93 3.06
N ASN A 106 24.89 -15.65 2.39
CA ASN A 106 24.88 -17.12 2.26
C ASN A 106 23.60 -17.73 1.65
N VAL A 107 22.84 -16.94 0.89
CA VAL A 107 21.69 -17.42 0.11
C VAL A 107 21.90 -16.97 -1.33
N GLU A 108 22.07 -17.94 -2.22
CA GLU A 108 22.04 -17.72 -3.66
C GLU A 108 20.60 -17.86 -4.16
N PRO A 109 19.96 -16.79 -4.66
CA PRO A 109 18.60 -16.88 -5.13
C PRO A 109 18.55 -17.67 -6.45
N PRO A 110 17.48 -18.42 -6.74
CA PRO A 110 17.28 -18.98 -8.06
C PRO A 110 17.20 -17.87 -9.11
N GLU A 111 17.44 -18.21 -10.38
CA GLU A 111 17.27 -17.27 -11.47
C GLU A 111 15.81 -16.75 -11.49
N PRO A 112 15.57 -15.42 -11.49
CA PRO A 112 14.23 -14.88 -11.48
C PRO A 112 13.51 -15.12 -12.80
N SER A 113 12.19 -15.25 -12.78
CA SER A 113 11.36 -15.37 -13.99
C SER A 113 11.47 -14.12 -14.85
N ARG A 114 11.61 -12.97 -14.21
CA ARG A 114 11.81 -11.66 -14.85
C ARG A 114 12.30 -10.64 -13.83
N LEU A 115 12.75 -9.50 -14.33
CA LEU A 115 13.00 -8.32 -13.49
C LEU A 115 11.75 -7.46 -13.46
N GLY A 116 11.33 -7.09 -12.26
CA GLY A 116 10.14 -6.28 -12.02
C GLY A 116 10.33 -4.83 -12.42
N GLU A 117 9.25 -4.23 -12.92
CA GLU A 117 9.21 -2.80 -13.28
C GLU A 117 8.90 -1.92 -12.05
N VAL A 118 8.19 -2.47 -11.05
CA VAL A 118 7.78 -1.75 -9.83
C VAL A 118 8.71 -2.10 -8.68
N VAL A 119 9.86 -1.46 -8.65
CA VAL A 119 10.91 -1.75 -7.65
C VAL A 119 10.78 -0.96 -6.34
N TRP A 120 10.00 0.12 -6.30
CA TRP A 120 9.87 1.01 -5.11
C TRP A 120 8.52 0.92 -4.43
N LEU A 121 7.94 -0.29 -4.39
CA LEU A 121 6.75 -0.57 -3.60
C LEU A 121 7.12 -0.66 -2.12
N GLN A 122 6.32 -0.04 -1.25
CA GLN A 122 6.42 -0.19 0.20
C GLN A 122 5.04 -0.56 0.77
N PRO A 123 4.98 -1.36 1.86
CA PRO A 123 3.72 -1.77 2.45
C PRO A 123 3.08 -0.62 3.25
N TYR A 124 1.76 -0.62 3.33
CA TYR A 124 1.00 0.35 4.12
C TYR A 124 0.46 -0.31 5.40
N PRO A 125 0.74 0.23 6.61
CA PRO A 125 0.24 -0.35 7.85
C PRO A 125 -1.28 -0.21 7.99
N ASP A 126 -1.98 -1.31 8.25
CA ASP A 126 -3.44 -1.29 8.44
C ASP A 126 -3.87 -0.49 9.65
N ALA A 127 -3.01 -0.36 10.67
CA ALA A 127 -3.27 0.48 11.83
C ALA A 127 -3.49 1.98 11.49
N LEU A 128 -3.02 2.42 10.32
CA LEU A 128 -3.19 3.78 9.83
C LEU A 128 -4.35 3.92 8.82
N LEU A 129 -4.99 2.81 8.44
CA LEU A 129 -6.23 2.85 7.66
C LEU A 129 -7.37 3.34 8.58
N ASP A 130 -8.31 4.11 8.02
CA ASP A 130 -9.48 4.55 8.79
C ASP A 130 -10.27 3.32 9.28
N GLN A 131 -10.29 3.12 10.58
CA GLN A 131 -10.91 1.96 11.22
C GLN A 131 -12.43 2.08 11.35
N SER A 132 -13.03 3.13 10.82
CA SER A 132 -14.46 3.40 10.94
C SER A 132 -15.23 3.46 9.62
N PRO A 133 -15.05 2.53 8.67
CA PRO A 133 -15.98 2.44 7.55
C PRO A 133 -17.33 1.92 8.05
N PRO A 134 -18.44 2.43 7.50
CA PRO A 134 -19.79 2.20 8.05
C PRO A 134 -20.38 0.78 7.82
N GLY A 135 -19.59 -0.21 7.36
CA GLY A 135 -20.07 -1.57 7.18
C GLY A 135 -19.05 -2.52 6.56
N PRO A 136 -19.37 -3.85 6.50
CA PRO A 136 -18.46 -4.86 5.96
C PRO A 136 -18.11 -4.62 4.48
N GLU A 137 -19.06 -4.20 3.67
CA GLU A 137 -18.87 -3.91 2.25
C GLU A 137 -17.89 -2.74 2.04
N ALA A 138 -18.06 -1.64 2.77
CA ALA A 138 -17.16 -0.50 2.70
C ALA A 138 -15.74 -0.83 3.22
N ARG A 139 -15.62 -1.72 4.22
CA ARG A 139 -14.31 -2.23 4.67
C ARG A 139 -13.62 -3.05 3.62
N TYR A 140 -14.39 -3.90 2.92
CA TYR A 140 -13.85 -4.71 1.84
C TYR A 140 -13.38 -3.84 0.67
N GLU A 141 -14.18 -2.88 0.21
CA GLU A 141 -13.81 -1.93 -0.84
C GLU A 141 -12.56 -1.11 -0.46
N GLN A 142 -12.48 -0.68 0.81
CA GLN A 142 -11.30 0.01 1.33
C GLN A 142 -10.06 -0.89 1.28
N SER A 143 -10.17 -2.14 1.73
CA SER A 143 -9.09 -3.12 1.73
C SER A 143 -8.62 -3.45 0.30
N GLU A 144 -9.55 -3.71 -0.64
CA GLU A 144 -9.19 -3.91 -2.06
C GLU A 144 -8.46 -2.72 -2.65
N SER A 145 -8.91 -1.50 -2.34
CA SER A 145 -8.36 -0.25 -2.90
C SER A 145 -6.96 0.12 -2.39
N VAL A 146 -6.43 -0.61 -1.41
CA VAL A 146 -5.05 -0.49 -0.91
C VAL A 146 -4.25 -1.77 -1.04
N SER A 147 -4.85 -2.87 -1.53
CA SER A 147 -4.15 -4.16 -1.70
C SER A 147 -2.88 -4.00 -2.53
N LEU A 148 -1.84 -4.80 -2.22
CA LEU A 148 -0.57 -4.70 -2.96
C LEU A 148 -0.76 -4.95 -4.45
N ALA A 149 -1.64 -5.89 -4.83
CA ALA A 149 -1.94 -6.16 -6.23
C ALA A 149 -2.52 -4.92 -6.93
N PHE A 150 -3.47 -4.23 -6.29
CA PHE A 150 -4.06 -3.01 -6.82
C PHE A 150 -3.05 -1.88 -6.92
N VAL A 151 -2.30 -1.61 -5.82
CA VAL A 151 -1.30 -0.55 -5.79
C VAL A 151 -0.18 -0.81 -6.80
N THR A 152 0.30 -2.05 -6.92
CA THR A 152 1.28 -2.44 -7.95
C THR A 152 0.74 -2.19 -9.36
N ALA A 153 -0.50 -2.60 -9.63
CA ALA A 153 -1.13 -2.36 -10.93
C ALA A 153 -1.25 -0.87 -11.26
N LEU A 154 -1.52 -0.01 -10.26
CA LEU A 154 -1.51 1.44 -10.42
C LEU A 154 -0.13 1.99 -10.80
N GLN A 155 0.96 1.42 -10.24
CA GLN A 155 2.30 1.90 -10.55
C GLN A 155 2.72 1.61 -12.02
N LEU A 156 2.10 0.63 -12.66
CA LEU A 156 2.32 0.29 -14.08
C LEU A 156 1.54 1.20 -15.06
N LEU A 157 0.67 2.06 -14.55
CA LEU A 157 -0.09 3.00 -15.38
C LEU A 157 0.63 4.35 -15.52
N PRO A 158 0.40 5.06 -16.63
CA PRO A 158 0.83 6.46 -16.75
C PRO A 158 0.28 7.31 -15.59
N PRO A 159 1.07 8.23 -15.01
CA PRO A 159 0.71 8.96 -13.79
C PRO A 159 -0.66 9.66 -13.85
N ARG A 160 -1.01 10.27 -15.00
CA ARG A 160 -2.32 10.91 -15.18
C ARG A 160 -3.48 9.91 -15.19
N GLN A 161 -3.27 8.69 -15.70
CA GLN A 161 -4.30 7.64 -15.68
C GLN A 161 -4.56 7.15 -14.25
N VAL A 162 -3.50 7.03 -13.43
CA VAL A 162 -3.64 6.72 -12.00
C VAL A 162 -4.45 7.81 -11.30
N ALA A 163 -4.10 9.08 -11.49
CA ALA A 163 -4.82 10.19 -10.87
C ALA A 163 -6.31 10.18 -11.23
N VAL A 164 -6.62 10.02 -12.52
CA VAL A 164 -8.02 9.95 -12.97
C VAL A 164 -8.75 8.78 -12.35
N LEU A 165 -8.16 7.59 -12.37
CA LEU A 165 -8.79 6.38 -11.84
C LEU A 165 -9.04 6.48 -10.33
N VAL A 166 -8.05 6.93 -9.56
CA VAL A 166 -8.19 7.08 -8.10
C VAL A 166 -9.23 8.15 -7.76
N LEU A 167 -9.22 9.30 -8.43
CA LEU A 167 -10.20 10.36 -8.17
C LEU A 167 -11.63 9.94 -8.56
N ARG A 168 -11.80 9.23 -9.68
CA ARG A 168 -13.11 8.85 -10.22
C ARG A 168 -13.70 7.61 -9.57
N ASP A 169 -12.96 6.52 -9.53
CA ASP A 169 -13.47 5.20 -9.16
C ASP A 169 -13.29 4.89 -7.68
N VAL A 170 -12.22 5.40 -7.05
CA VAL A 170 -11.96 5.15 -5.63
C VAL A 170 -12.57 6.26 -4.74
N LEU A 171 -12.41 7.52 -5.14
CA LEU A 171 -12.84 8.67 -4.33
C LEU A 171 -14.19 9.26 -4.73
N GLY A 172 -14.75 8.84 -5.87
CA GLY A 172 -16.09 9.21 -6.32
C GLY A 172 -16.24 10.66 -6.83
N PHE A 173 -15.14 11.39 -7.11
CA PHE A 173 -15.24 12.72 -7.68
C PHE A 173 -15.90 12.71 -9.06
N ARG A 174 -16.70 13.73 -9.37
CA ARG A 174 -17.34 13.85 -10.69
C ARG A 174 -16.31 14.19 -11.78
N ALA A 175 -16.64 13.86 -13.05
CA ALA A 175 -15.73 14.09 -14.17
C ALA A 175 -15.31 15.56 -14.33
N ASN A 176 -16.23 16.50 -14.11
CA ASN A 176 -15.96 17.94 -14.16
C ASN A 176 -15.07 18.42 -13.00
N GLU A 177 -15.18 17.84 -11.82
CA GLU A 177 -14.31 18.14 -10.67
C GLU A 177 -12.89 17.61 -10.93
N THR A 178 -12.79 16.36 -11.38
CA THR A 178 -11.52 15.73 -11.76
C THR A 178 -10.82 16.52 -12.87
N ALA A 179 -11.56 16.97 -13.88
CA ALA A 179 -11.02 17.78 -14.95
C ALA A 179 -10.43 19.12 -14.44
N ARG A 180 -11.13 19.78 -13.51
CA ARG A 180 -10.63 21.00 -12.84
C ARG A 180 -9.42 20.76 -11.95
N MET A 181 -9.39 19.61 -11.22
CA MET A 181 -8.24 19.24 -10.37
C MET A 181 -6.96 19.01 -11.18
N LEU A 182 -7.10 18.39 -12.38
CA LEU A 182 -5.98 17.97 -13.23
C LEU A 182 -5.67 18.98 -14.35
N ASP A 183 -6.37 20.12 -14.38
CA ASP A 183 -6.25 21.15 -15.41
C ASP A 183 -6.35 20.55 -16.83
N THR A 184 -7.50 19.90 -17.10
CA THR A 184 -7.76 19.17 -18.35
C THR A 184 -9.25 19.21 -18.72
N THR A 185 -9.63 18.57 -19.81
CA THR A 185 -11.03 18.47 -20.27
C THR A 185 -11.73 17.22 -19.72
N VAL A 186 -13.06 17.25 -19.65
CA VAL A 186 -13.90 16.10 -19.27
C VAL A 186 -13.67 14.92 -20.21
N ASP A 187 -13.52 15.17 -21.52
CA ASP A 187 -13.26 14.11 -22.51
C ASP A 187 -11.90 13.45 -22.29
N SER A 188 -10.87 14.23 -21.93
CA SER A 188 -9.56 13.70 -21.55
C SER A 188 -9.64 12.82 -20.30
N VAL A 189 -10.44 13.22 -19.30
CA VAL A 189 -10.69 12.42 -18.08
C VAL A 189 -11.36 11.10 -18.44
N ASN A 190 -12.45 11.13 -19.23
CA ASN A 190 -13.18 9.94 -19.62
C ASN A 190 -12.31 8.97 -20.44
N SER A 191 -11.53 9.49 -21.39
CA SER A 191 -10.61 8.68 -22.21
C SER A 191 -9.49 8.06 -21.36
N ALA A 192 -8.94 8.79 -20.38
CA ALA A 192 -7.92 8.28 -19.48
C ALA A 192 -8.50 7.19 -18.55
N LEU A 193 -9.72 7.39 -18.04
CA LEU A 193 -10.42 6.42 -17.21
C LEU A 193 -10.67 5.09 -17.93
N THR A 194 -11.16 5.16 -19.16
CA THR A 194 -11.42 3.96 -19.99
C THR A 194 -10.13 3.14 -20.18
N ARG A 195 -9.00 3.81 -20.51
CA ARG A 195 -7.71 3.13 -20.67
C ARG A 195 -7.20 2.53 -19.35
N ALA A 196 -7.34 3.25 -18.25
CA ALA A 196 -6.93 2.78 -16.94
C ALA A 196 -7.72 1.54 -16.51
N ARG A 197 -9.05 1.56 -16.65
CA ARG A 197 -9.91 0.41 -16.34
C ARG A 197 -9.55 -0.82 -17.18
N ALA A 198 -9.39 -0.66 -18.48
CA ALA A 198 -8.99 -1.75 -19.36
C ALA A 198 -7.63 -2.35 -18.99
N ALA A 199 -6.70 -1.56 -18.50
CA ALA A 199 -5.39 -2.04 -18.05
C ALA A 199 -5.48 -2.80 -16.72
N LEU A 200 -6.34 -2.38 -15.78
CA LEU A 200 -6.57 -3.07 -14.51
C LEU A 200 -7.32 -4.38 -14.69
N GLU A 201 -8.35 -4.40 -15.53
CA GLU A 201 -9.17 -5.61 -15.76
C GLU A 201 -8.32 -6.79 -16.24
N ARG A 202 -7.31 -6.55 -17.05
CA ARG A 202 -6.34 -7.58 -17.50
C ARG A 202 -5.49 -8.19 -16.36
N ARG A 203 -5.49 -7.58 -15.17
CA ARG A 203 -4.68 -7.97 -14.01
C ARG A 203 -5.54 -8.42 -12.82
N ARG A 204 -6.84 -8.48 -13.00
CA ARG A 204 -7.78 -8.84 -11.93
C ARG A 204 -7.58 -10.29 -11.51
N PRO A 205 -7.54 -10.61 -10.21
CA PRO A 205 -7.47 -11.99 -9.72
C PRO A 205 -8.69 -12.79 -10.16
N SER A 206 -8.49 -14.09 -10.41
CA SER A 206 -9.53 -15.00 -10.91
C SER A 206 -10.59 -15.36 -9.87
N ALA A 207 -10.27 -15.26 -8.58
CA ALA A 207 -11.19 -15.55 -7.48
C ALA A 207 -11.03 -14.50 -6.36
N ARG A 208 -12.11 -14.35 -5.58
CA ARG A 208 -12.13 -13.41 -4.44
C ARG A 208 -11.33 -13.97 -3.28
N ALA A 209 -10.60 -13.09 -2.58
CA ALA A 209 -9.94 -13.40 -1.30
C ALA A 209 -10.99 -13.65 -0.20
N PRO A 210 -10.66 -14.41 0.86
CA PRO A 210 -11.48 -14.49 2.07
C PRO A 210 -11.68 -13.10 2.68
N GLU A 211 -12.77 -12.93 3.42
CA GLU A 211 -12.99 -11.68 4.15
C GLU A 211 -11.89 -11.46 5.20
N PRO A 212 -11.35 -10.23 5.31
CA PRO A 212 -10.34 -9.92 6.32
C PRO A 212 -10.81 -10.25 7.73
N GLY A 213 -9.99 -11.00 8.49
CA GLY A 213 -10.29 -11.46 9.85
C GLY A 213 -11.26 -12.64 9.93
N SER A 214 -11.65 -13.24 8.80
CA SER A 214 -12.50 -14.44 8.79
C SER A 214 -11.77 -15.69 9.29
N ALA A 215 -12.52 -16.72 9.71
CA ALA A 215 -11.96 -18.02 10.09
C ALA A 215 -11.19 -18.67 8.92
N ALA A 216 -11.64 -18.47 7.68
CA ALA A 216 -10.98 -18.97 6.48
C ALA A 216 -9.61 -18.31 6.29
N GLU A 217 -9.52 -16.97 6.40
CA GLU A 217 -8.24 -16.25 6.38
C GLU A 217 -7.32 -16.73 7.49
N ALA A 218 -7.84 -16.82 8.74
CA ALA A 218 -7.06 -17.24 9.90
C ALA A 218 -6.47 -18.66 9.76
N ALA A 219 -7.20 -19.60 9.15
CA ALA A 219 -6.72 -20.95 8.90
C ALA A 219 -5.53 -20.98 7.93
N ILE A 220 -5.61 -20.23 6.82
CA ILE A 220 -4.52 -20.11 5.84
C ILE A 220 -3.28 -19.47 6.49
N VAL A 221 -3.48 -18.39 7.24
CA VAL A 221 -2.43 -17.64 7.93
C VAL A 221 -1.71 -18.52 8.95
N ALA A 222 -2.45 -19.29 9.76
CA ALA A 222 -1.88 -20.21 10.75
C ALA A 222 -1.08 -21.35 10.09
N THR A 223 -1.61 -21.93 9.02
CA THR A 223 -0.93 -23.01 8.27
C THR A 223 0.36 -22.48 7.62
N PHE A 224 0.33 -21.27 7.03
CA PHE A 224 1.52 -20.65 6.47
C PHE A 224 2.59 -20.40 7.55
N ALA A 225 2.20 -19.81 8.70
CA ALA A 225 3.13 -19.52 9.78
C ALA A 225 3.81 -20.80 10.28
N HIS A 226 3.03 -21.85 10.53
CA HIS A 226 3.55 -23.15 10.98
C HIS A 226 4.53 -23.77 9.97
N ALA A 227 4.16 -23.79 8.70
CA ALA A 227 5.00 -24.35 7.63
C ALA A 227 6.31 -23.55 7.46
N TRP A 228 6.26 -22.21 7.58
CA TRP A 228 7.43 -21.35 7.50
C TRP A 228 8.38 -21.54 8.68
N GLU A 229 7.86 -21.55 9.91
CA GLU A 229 8.65 -21.70 11.14
C GLU A 229 9.29 -23.10 11.27
N SER A 230 8.61 -24.14 10.75
CA SER A 230 9.13 -25.51 10.68
C SER A 230 10.04 -25.77 9.47
N ALA A 231 10.14 -24.80 8.53
CA ALA A 231 10.83 -24.94 7.26
C ALA A 231 10.27 -26.09 6.38
N ASP A 232 8.97 -26.36 6.47
CA ASP A 232 8.29 -27.37 5.67
C ASP A 232 7.91 -26.79 4.30
N VAL A 233 8.84 -26.93 3.33
CA VAL A 233 8.66 -26.40 1.97
C VAL A 233 7.45 -27.04 1.27
N ASP A 234 7.22 -28.35 1.48
CA ASP A 234 6.10 -29.04 0.84
C ASP A 234 4.74 -28.52 1.36
N ALA A 235 4.65 -28.24 2.67
CA ALA A 235 3.46 -27.63 3.24
C ALA A 235 3.24 -26.21 2.72
N LEU A 236 4.29 -25.40 2.58
CA LEU A 236 4.21 -24.07 1.98
C LEU A 236 3.72 -24.14 0.55
N VAL A 237 4.29 -25.02 -0.26
CA VAL A 237 3.95 -25.18 -1.68
C VAL A 237 2.48 -25.59 -1.87
N ARG A 238 1.93 -26.43 -1.00
CA ARG A 238 0.50 -26.79 -1.04
C ARG A 238 -0.45 -25.61 -0.81
N LEU A 239 -0.01 -24.57 -0.13
CA LEU A 239 -0.80 -23.35 0.09
C LEU A 239 -0.79 -22.40 -1.10
N LEU A 240 0.13 -22.55 -2.04
CA LEU A 240 0.30 -21.62 -3.14
C LEU A 240 -0.64 -21.95 -4.31
N THR A 241 -1.03 -20.92 -5.08
CA THR A 241 -1.66 -21.14 -6.40
C THR A 241 -0.61 -21.57 -7.43
N ASP A 242 -1.04 -22.21 -8.51
CA ASP A 242 -0.11 -22.69 -9.55
C ASP A 242 0.65 -21.56 -10.24
N ASP A 243 0.04 -20.36 -10.29
CA ASP A 243 0.57 -19.12 -10.87
C ASP A 243 1.09 -18.14 -9.81
N VAL A 244 1.41 -18.63 -8.61
CA VAL A 244 1.86 -17.78 -7.49
C VAL A 244 2.95 -16.79 -7.92
N PHE A 245 2.85 -15.57 -7.39
CA PHE A 245 3.77 -14.49 -7.67
C PHE A 245 4.57 -14.10 -6.42
N VAL A 246 5.90 -14.18 -6.49
CA VAL A 246 6.79 -13.76 -5.39
C VAL A 246 7.61 -12.55 -5.83
N SER A 247 7.62 -11.49 -5.02
CA SER A 247 8.36 -10.26 -5.27
C SER A 247 9.08 -9.76 -4.03
N MET A 248 10.12 -8.96 -4.22
CA MET A 248 10.98 -8.49 -3.13
C MET A 248 11.42 -7.02 -3.29
N PRO A 249 10.48 -6.06 -3.41
CA PRO A 249 10.87 -4.65 -3.52
C PRO A 249 11.79 -4.23 -2.34
N PRO A 250 12.85 -3.45 -2.61
CA PRO A 250 13.26 -2.84 -3.89
C PRO A 250 14.22 -3.71 -4.74
N ILE A 251 14.38 -4.99 -4.42
CA ILE A 251 15.10 -5.94 -5.27
C ILE A 251 14.18 -6.30 -6.45
N PRO A 252 14.63 -6.23 -7.70
CA PRO A 252 13.75 -6.37 -8.86
C PRO A 252 13.42 -7.82 -9.22
N PHE A 253 13.74 -8.79 -8.36
CA PHE A 253 13.50 -10.21 -8.64
C PHE A 253 12.02 -10.55 -8.48
N GLU A 254 11.46 -11.14 -9.53
CA GLU A 254 10.10 -11.65 -9.56
C GLU A 254 10.11 -13.14 -9.96
N TYR A 255 9.44 -13.95 -9.16
CA TYR A 255 9.28 -15.39 -9.41
C TYR A 255 7.81 -15.68 -9.67
N VAL A 256 7.54 -16.37 -10.76
CA VAL A 256 6.19 -16.77 -11.18
C VAL A 256 6.12 -18.29 -11.22
N GLY A 257 5.09 -18.84 -10.58
CA GLY A 257 4.78 -20.27 -10.58
C GLY A 257 5.37 -21.03 -9.41
N HIS A 258 4.77 -22.18 -9.20
CA HIS A 258 4.95 -23.06 -8.07
C HIS A 258 6.41 -23.53 -7.89
N ASP A 259 7.06 -23.98 -8.98
CA ASP A 259 8.40 -24.56 -8.92
C ASP A 259 9.48 -23.53 -8.53
N LEU A 260 9.35 -22.31 -9.01
CA LEU A 260 10.29 -21.24 -8.67
C LEU A 260 10.08 -20.74 -7.24
N ALA A 261 8.83 -20.61 -6.80
CA ALA A 261 8.52 -20.27 -5.42
C ALA A 261 9.04 -21.35 -4.45
N ALA A 262 8.86 -22.64 -4.79
CA ALA A 262 9.39 -23.75 -4.01
C ALA A 262 10.91 -23.72 -3.90
N ARG A 263 11.61 -23.53 -5.02
CA ARG A 263 13.08 -23.40 -5.05
C ARG A 263 13.57 -22.20 -4.26
N PHE A 264 12.88 -21.09 -4.36
CA PHE A 264 13.20 -19.89 -3.58
C PHE A 264 13.07 -20.16 -2.07
N CYS A 265 11.95 -20.74 -1.61
CA CYS A 265 11.74 -21.10 -0.21
C CYS A 265 12.78 -22.13 0.27
N ALA A 266 13.05 -23.18 -0.52
CA ALA A 266 14.05 -24.18 -0.20
C ALA A 266 15.45 -23.56 -0.04
N GLY A 267 15.83 -22.62 -0.91
CA GLY A 267 17.09 -21.88 -0.81
C GLY A 267 17.21 -21.05 0.46
N ILE A 268 16.11 -20.41 0.90
CA ILE A 268 16.08 -19.68 2.16
C ILE A 268 16.34 -20.60 3.37
N PHE A 269 15.81 -21.83 3.37
CA PHE A 269 15.93 -22.76 4.50
C PHE A 269 17.17 -23.66 4.42
N ALA A 270 17.73 -23.88 3.21
CA ALA A 270 18.86 -24.79 2.99
C ALA A 270 20.13 -24.43 3.79
N ALA A 271 20.33 -23.14 4.10
CA ALA A 271 21.44 -22.66 4.93
C ALA A 271 21.22 -22.89 6.46
N GLY A 272 20.31 -23.77 6.85
CA GLY A 272 19.97 -24.03 8.25
C GLY A 272 19.19 -22.91 8.93
N ARG A 273 18.70 -21.94 8.19
CA ARG A 273 17.97 -20.78 8.69
C ARG A 273 16.61 -21.20 9.26
N ARG A 274 16.29 -20.66 10.42
CA ARG A 274 14.98 -20.82 11.08
C ARG A 274 14.47 -19.45 11.46
N PHE A 275 13.17 -19.29 11.36
CA PHE A 275 12.52 -18.01 11.58
C PHE A 275 11.44 -18.11 12.65
N ASP A 276 11.22 -16.99 13.33
CA ASP A 276 10.01 -16.71 14.09
C ASP A 276 9.18 -15.71 13.28
N LEU A 277 7.87 -15.94 13.18
CA LEU A 277 6.94 -15.05 12.53
C LEU A 277 6.09 -14.30 13.56
N VAL A 278 6.03 -13.00 13.45
CA VAL A 278 5.14 -12.15 14.26
C VAL A 278 4.02 -11.63 13.36
N PRO A 279 2.76 -12.02 13.61
CA PRO A 279 1.65 -11.62 12.75
C PRO A 279 1.36 -10.12 12.85
N THR A 280 1.01 -9.53 11.73
CA THR A 280 0.54 -8.16 11.58
C THR A 280 -0.36 -8.07 10.35
N ARG A 281 -0.73 -6.86 9.95
CA ARG A 281 -1.50 -6.62 8.72
C ARG A 281 -0.91 -5.45 7.94
N ALA A 282 -0.90 -5.60 6.62
CA ALA A 282 -0.44 -4.58 5.69
C ALA A 282 -1.33 -4.57 4.44
N ASN A 283 -1.71 -3.40 3.97
CA ASN A 283 -2.50 -3.27 2.73
C ASN A 283 -3.84 -4.01 2.74
N GLY A 284 -4.49 -4.10 3.90
CA GLY A 284 -5.70 -4.90 4.08
C GLY A 284 -5.48 -6.41 4.05
N GLN A 285 -4.23 -6.87 4.06
CA GLN A 285 -3.82 -8.26 3.83
C GLN A 285 -3.08 -8.81 5.05
N PRO A 286 -3.08 -10.15 5.26
CA PRO A 286 -2.24 -10.79 6.28
C PRO A 286 -0.76 -10.51 6.01
N ALA A 287 -0.02 -10.21 7.07
CA ALA A 287 1.40 -9.96 6.99
C ALA A 287 2.14 -10.50 8.21
N PHE A 288 3.46 -10.68 8.08
CA PHE A 288 4.33 -11.17 9.14
C PHE A 288 5.64 -10.42 9.17
N GLY A 289 6.05 -9.95 10.33
CA GLY A 289 7.46 -9.69 10.60
C GLY A 289 8.21 -11.02 10.69
N ALA A 290 9.24 -11.20 9.87
CA ALA A 290 10.07 -12.40 9.88
C ALA A 290 11.38 -12.13 10.60
N TYR A 291 11.71 -13.00 11.57
CA TYR A 291 12.88 -12.86 12.43
C TYR A 291 13.74 -14.12 12.33
N LEU A 292 14.98 -13.96 11.91
CA LEU A 292 15.95 -15.04 11.82
C LEU A 292 16.50 -15.36 13.21
N ARG A 293 16.39 -16.62 13.62
CA ARG A 293 16.93 -17.12 14.89
C ARG A 293 18.45 -17.08 14.89
N GLY A 294 19.02 -16.40 15.87
CA GLY A 294 20.45 -16.35 16.11
C GLY A 294 20.94 -17.48 17.01
N PRO A 295 22.26 -17.73 17.04
CA PRO A 295 22.87 -18.76 17.88
C PRO A 295 22.78 -18.42 19.37
N ASP A 296 22.56 -17.17 19.74
CA ASP A 296 22.40 -16.67 21.10
C ASP A 296 20.96 -16.77 21.63
N GLY A 297 20.06 -17.35 20.84
CA GLY A 297 18.63 -17.47 21.15
C GLY A 297 17.81 -16.22 20.86
N SER A 298 18.42 -15.10 20.48
CA SER A 298 17.70 -13.92 20.00
C SER A 298 17.24 -14.12 18.54
N SER A 299 16.22 -13.39 18.11
CA SER A 299 15.76 -13.44 16.71
C SER A 299 15.78 -12.04 16.11
N HIS A 300 16.49 -11.88 14.99
CA HIS A 300 16.70 -10.60 14.31
C HIS A 300 15.77 -10.40 13.12
N GLY A 301 15.13 -9.23 13.04
CA GLY A 301 14.20 -8.90 11.95
C GLY A 301 14.88 -8.88 10.58
N THR A 302 14.38 -9.67 9.65
CA THR A 302 14.90 -9.79 8.28
C THR A 302 14.00 -9.14 7.24
N GLY A 303 12.74 -8.88 7.58
CA GLY A 303 11.79 -8.24 6.69
C GLY A 303 10.34 -8.47 7.06
N LEU A 304 9.46 -7.91 6.26
CA LEU A 304 8.03 -8.09 6.34
C LEU A 304 7.55 -8.90 5.13
N TYR A 305 6.77 -9.94 5.36
CA TYR A 305 6.07 -10.69 4.32
C TYR A 305 4.61 -10.29 4.30
N VAL A 306 4.06 -9.99 3.12
CA VAL A 306 2.65 -9.72 2.91
C VAL A 306 2.08 -10.77 1.98
N LEU A 307 0.95 -11.37 2.35
CA LEU A 307 0.33 -12.46 1.61
C LEU A 307 -0.93 -11.95 0.89
N SER A 308 -0.99 -12.16 -0.43
CA SER A 308 -2.22 -11.99 -1.19
C SER A 308 -2.94 -13.33 -1.31
N LEU A 309 -4.20 -13.36 -0.94
CA LEU A 309 -5.02 -14.57 -0.95
C LEU A 309 -5.99 -14.56 -2.15
N THR A 310 -6.24 -15.75 -2.69
CA THR A 310 -7.23 -15.97 -3.74
C THR A 310 -7.94 -17.30 -3.44
N GLY A 311 -9.23 -17.25 -3.09
CA GLY A 311 -9.92 -18.40 -2.51
C GLY A 311 -9.21 -18.85 -1.23
N GLU A 312 -8.89 -20.14 -1.14
CA GLU A 312 -8.23 -20.74 0.01
C GLU A 312 -6.70 -20.87 -0.16
N ARG A 313 -6.10 -20.15 -1.13
CA ARG A 313 -4.68 -20.24 -1.46
C ARG A 313 -3.99 -18.88 -1.45
N ILE A 314 -2.68 -18.91 -1.40
CA ILE A 314 -1.80 -17.73 -1.50
C ILE A 314 -1.45 -17.55 -2.99
N SER A 315 -1.91 -16.45 -3.58
CA SER A 315 -1.63 -16.10 -4.97
C SER A 315 -0.42 -15.19 -5.14
N ALA A 316 -0.03 -14.46 -4.07
CA ALA A 316 1.22 -13.72 -4.11
C ALA A 316 1.83 -13.58 -2.71
N MET A 317 3.15 -13.46 -2.69
CA MET A 317 3.94 -13.17 -1.50
C MET A 317 4.92 -12.03 -1.82
N ALA A 318 4.78 -10.90 -1.15
CA ALA A 318 5.71 -9.79 -1.26
C ALA A 318 6.58 -9.71 -0.01
N ARG A 319 7.91 -9.68 -0.18
CA ARG A 319 8.86 -9.47 0.92
C ARG A 319 9.42 -8.06 0.86
N PHE A 320 9.36 -7.36 1.97
CA PHE A 320 9.97 -6.05 2.16
C PHE A 320 11.15 -6.15 3.15
N GLU A 321 12.09 -5.22 3.05
CA GLU A 321 13.27 -5.17 3.93
C GLU A 321 12.89 -4.91 5.39
N SER A 322 13.77 -5.24 6.33
CA SER A 322 13.57 -5.05 7.77
C SER A 322 13.38 -3.59 8.20
N THR A 323 13.78 -2.64 7.37
CA THR A 323 13.61 -1.20 7.59
C THR A 323 12.15 -0.76 7.75
N VAL A 324 11.19 -1.56 7.23
CA VAL A 324 9.76 -1.25 7.34
C VAL A 324 9.13 -1.74 8.67
N LEU A 325 9.76 -2.67 9.39
CA LEU A 325 9.20 -3.26 10.62
C LEU A 325 8.70 -2.24 11.65
N PRO A 326 9.45 -1.12 11.92
CA PRO A 326 8.99 -0.12 12.88
C PRO A 326 7.64 0.54 12.52
N TRP A 327 7.29 0.62 11.24
CA TRP A 327 6.00 1.19 10.81
C TRP A 327 4.80 0.35 11.26
N PHE A 328 5.04 -0.95 11.50
CA PHE A 328 4.07 -1.93 11.97
C PHE A 328 4.12 -2.16 13.50
N GLY A 329 4.87 -1.32 14.25
CA GLY A 329 5.09 -1.51 15.68
C GLY A 329 5.92 -2.77 16.01
N LEU A 330 6.61 -3.34 15.02
CA LEU A 330 7.43 -4.53 15.18
C LEU A 330 8.86 -4.18 15.58
N PRO A 331 9.44 -4.81 16.61
CA PRO A 331 10.80 -4.54 17.07
C PRO A 331 11.83 -5.03 16.06
N ARG A 332 13.05 -4.51 16.14
CA ARG A 332 14.17 -5.00 15.30
C ARG A 332 14.70 -6.36 15.73
N THR A 333 14.51 -6.70 16.99
CA THR A 333 14.99 -7.96 17.58
C THR A 333 13.96 -8.45 18.58
N LEU A 334 13.69 -9.76 18.56
CA LEU A 334 12.89 -10.43 19.59
C LEU A 334 13.85 -10.96 20.67
N PRO A 335 13.45 -10.89 21.95
CA PRO A 335 14.23 -11.50 23.05
C PRO A 335 14.29 -13.01 22.90
N SER A 336 15.29 -13.63 23.54
CA SER A 336 15.36 -15.08 23.69
C SER A 336 14.09 -15.61 24.38
N ARG A 337 13.53 -16.67 23.82
CA ARG A 337 12.40 -17.40 24.44
C ARG A 337 12.85 -18.22 25.63
#